data_7e247e25605ddf54e9dfca7d0eaaf59d
#
_entry.id   7e247e25605ddf54e9dfca7d0eaaf59d
#
_cell.length_a   1.000
_cell.length_b   1.000
_cell.length_c   1.000
_cell.angle_alpha   90.00
_cell.angle_beta   90.00
_cell.angle_gamma   90.00
#
_symmetry.space_group_name_H-M   'P 1'
#
loop_
_entity.id
_entity.type
_entity.pdbx_description
1 polymer ?
#
loop_
_entity_poly.entity_id
_entity_poly.type
_entity_poly.pdbx_seq_one_letter_code
_entity_poly.pdbx_strand_id
1 'polypeptide(L)'
;MQNSLNNREKIKEEARFKILRLLHENPELTQRELGERVGISLGAVNYSLRALIGRGLVKAGNFSRNPNKLGYAYVLMPAGIVEKTLLTGRFLNQKVIEYHALQIEIDALSKEMSSVSGSMGA
;
A
#
# COMPACT_ATOMS: atom_id res chain seq x y z
N MET A 1 -4.40 2.62 -23.47
CA MET A 1 -4.92 1.38 -22.93
C MET A 1 -3.94 0.66 -22.01
N GLN A 2 -2.70 0.44 -22.41
CA GLN A 2 -1.70 -0.21 -21.55
C GLN A 2 -1.44 0.57 -20.25
N ASN A 3 -1.42 1.89 -20.30
CA ASN A 3 -1.21 2.73 -19.11
C ASN A 3 -2.35 2.59 -18.10
N SER A 4 -3.59 2.47 -18.60
CA SER A 4 -4.77 2.27 -17.74
C SER A 4 -4.73 0.93 -17.03
N LEU A 5 -4.33 -0.14 -17.73
CA LEU A 5 -4.18 -1.47 -17.14
C LEU A 5 -3.04 -1.50 -16.12
N ASN A 6 -1.91 -0.86 -16.44
CA ASN A 6 -0.78 -0.76 -15.51
C ASN A 6 -1.15 -0.01 -14.25
N ASN A 7 -1.97 1.04 -14.35
CA ASN A 7 -2.44 1.79 -13.20
C ASN A 7 -3.37 0.96 -12.31
N ARG A 8 -4.28 0.20 -12.90
CA ARG A 8 -5.18 -0.69 -12.16
C ARG A 8 -4.40 -1.77 -11.41
N GLU A 9 -3.42 -2.37 -12.07
CA GLU A 9 -2.57 -3.39 -11.45
C GLU A 9 -1.73 -2.80 -10.33
N LYS A 10 -1.20 -1.60 -10.51
CA LYS A 10 -0.44 -0.89 -9.46
C LYS A 10 -1.31 -0.60 -8.25
N ILE A 11 -2.54 -0.15 -8.46
CA ILE A 11 -3.48 0.14 -7.37
C ILE A 11 -3.83 -1.14 -6.60
N LYS A 12 -4.09 -2.24 -7.31
CA LYS A 12 -4.37 -3.53 -6.70
C LYS A 12 -3.17 -4.07 -5.92
N GLU A 13 -1.98 -3.96 -6.49
CA GLU A 13 -0.74 -4.39 -5.85
C GLU A 13 -0.47 -3.58 -4.59
N GLU A 14 -0.66 -2.26 -4.65
CA GLU A 14 -0.49 -1.37 -3.51
C GLU A 14 -1.48 -1.70 -2.40
N ALA A 15 -2.74 -1.96 -2.73
CA ALA A 15 -3.76 -2.35 -1.76
C ALA A 15 -3.40 -3.68 -1.09
N ARG A 16 -2.96 -4.67 -1.86
CA ARG A 16 -2.51 -5.95 -1.32
C ARG A 16 -1.34 -5.78 -0.36
N PHE A 17 -0.37 -4.97 -0.74
CA PHE A 17 0.80 -4.69 0.09
C PHE A 17 0.38 -4.06 1.42
N LYS A 18 -0.48 -3.05 1.38
CA LYS A 18 -0.97 -2.38 2.60
C LYS A 18 -1.72 -3.34 3.50
N ILE A 19 -2.55 -4.21 2.93
CA ILE A 19 -3.28 -5.23 3.69
C ILE A 19 -2.30 -6.21 4.35
N LEU A 20 -1.32 -6.71 3.61
CA LEU A 20 -0.32 -7.63 4.15
C LEU A 20 0.45 -7.00 5.31
N ARG A 21 0.83 -5.73 5.18
CA ARG A 21 1.53 -5.01 6.25
C ARG A 21 0.67 -4.86 7.49
N LEU A 22 -0.58 -4.46 7.32
CA LEU A 22 -1.50 -4.25 8.43
C LEU A 22 -1.79 -5.57 9.16
N LEU A 23 -1.99 -6.65 8.43
CA LEU A 23 -2.24 -7.96 9.03
C LEU A 23 -1.01 -8.50 9.76
N HIS A 24 0.19 -8.19 9.27
CA HIS A 24 1.42 -8.58 9.96
C HIS A 24 1.55 -7.86 11.31
N GLU A 25 1.16 -6.59 11.35
CA GLU A 25 1.20 -5.78 12.57
C GLU A 25 0.06 -6.13 13.52
N ASN A 26 -1.14 -6.38 13.00
CA ASN A 26 -2.33 -6.62 13.81
C ASN A 26 -3.32 -7.57 13.10
N PRO A 27 -3.27 -8.87 13.41
CA PRO A 27 -4.20 -9.85 12.82
C PRO A 27 -5.63 -9.73 13.35
N GLU A 28 -5.87 -8.86 14.31
CA GLU A 28 -7.20 -8.63 14.89
C GLU A 28 -8.03 -7.62 14.09
N LEU A 29 -7.47 -7.02 13.03
CA LEU A 29 -8.20 -6.03 12.23
C LEU A 29 -9.35 -6.69 11.46
N THR A 30 -10.52 -6.06 11.55
CA THR A 30 -11.69 -6.46 10.76
C THR A 30 -11.55 -5.96 9.32
N GLN A 31 -12.39 -6.50 8.42
CA GLN A 31 -12.42 -6.02 7.03
C GLN A 31 -12.73 -4.52 6.97
N ARG A 32 -13.66 -4.05 7.81
CA ARG A 32 -14.01 -2.63 7.86
C ARG A 32 -12.82 -1.78 8.27
N GLU A 33 -12.12 -2.19 9.32
CA GLU A 33 -10.93 -1.48 9.79
C GLU A 33 -9.82 -1.47 8.73
N LEU A 34 -9.64 -2.59 8.03
CA LEU A 34 -8.69 -2.66 6.91
C LEU A 34 -9.06 -1.67 5.82
N GLY A 35 -10.34 -1.62 5.45
CA GLY A 35 -10.83 -0.68 4.45
C GLY A 35 -10.59 0.77 4.82
N GLU A 36 -10.87 1.12 6.06
CA GLU A 36 -10.64 2.47 6.58
C GLU A 36 -9.17 2.85 6.54
N ARG A 37 -8.28 1.95 6.97
CA ARG A 37 -6.84 2.22 7.02
C ARG A 37 -6.19 2.24 5.64
N VAL A 38 -6.65 1.39 4.73
CA VAL A 38 -6.12 1.35 3.35
C VAL A 38 -6.76 2.42 2.48
N GLY A 39 -7.96 2.86 2.83
CA GLY A 39 -8.69 3.86 2.06
C GLY A 39 -9.43 3.25 0.87
N ILE A 40 -9.93 2.02 1.02
CA ILE A 40 -10.70 1.33 -0.03
C ILE A 40 -12.03 0.85 0.53
N SER A 41 -12.95 0.49 -0.36
CA SER A 41 -14.27 0.01 0.03
C SER A 41 -14.20 -1.36 0.68
N LEU A 42 -15.24 -1.69 1.45
CA LEU A 42 -15.37 -3.01 2.08
C LEU A 42 -15.36 -4.12 1.03
N GLY A 43 -16.02 -3.90 -0.11
CA GLY A 43 -16.01 -4.86 -1.22
C GLY A 43 -14.62 -5.09 -1.80
N ALA A 44 -13.82 -4.02 -1.90
CA ALA A 44 -12.45 -4.11 -2.38
C ALA A 44 -11.56 -4.86 -1.39
N VAL A 45 -11.75 -4.65 -0.08
CA VAL A 45 -11.05 -5.42 0.97
C VAL A 45 -11.39 -6.90 0.84
N ASN A 46 -12.67 -7.22 0.74
CA ASN A 46 -13.13 -8.60 0.62
C ASN A 46 -12.53 -9.27 -0.61
N TYR A 47 -12.55 -8.58 -1.74
CA TYR A 47 -11.95 -9.07 -2.99
C TYR A 47 -10.45 -9.36 -2.81
N SER A 48 -9.72 -8.42 -2.22
CA SER A 48 -8.27 -8.56 -1.98
C SER A 48 -7.96 -9.70 -1.02
N LEU A 49 -8.72 -9.82 0.07
CA LEU A 49 -8.52 -10.90 1.04
C LEU A 49 -8.79 -12.27 0.42
N ARG A 50 -9.85 -12.40 -0.37
CA ARG A 50 -10.14 -13.66 -1.06
C ARG A 50 -9.01 -14.06 -2.00
N ALA A 51 -8.45 -13.10 -2.74
CA ALA A 51 -7.32 -13.33 -3.61
C ALA A 51 -6.09 -13.80 -2.83
N LEU A 52 -5.80 -13.13 -1.71
CA LEU A 52 -4.66 -13.48 -0.85
C LEU A 52 -4.83 -14.87 -0.22
N ILE A 53 -6.04 -15.19 0.22
CA ILE A 53 -6.36 -16.52 0.77
C ILE A 53 -6.23 -17.58 -0.32
N GLY A 54 -6.74 -17.31 -1.51
CA GLY A 54 -6.66 -18.24 -2.64
C GLY A 54 -5.23 -18.55 -3.05
N ARG A 55 -4.30 -17.62 -2.83
CA ARG A 55 -2.87 -17.80 -3.12
C ARG A 55 -2.09 -18.39 -1.93
N GLY A 56 -2.74 -18.66 -0.81
CA GLY A 56 -2.08 -19.20 0.37
C GLY A 56 -1.23 -18.21 1.13
N LEU A 57 -1.42 -16.92 0.90
CA LEU A 57 -0.65 -15.84 1.56
C LEU A 57 -1.26 -15.44 2.90
N VAL A 58 -2.56 -15.57 3.01
CA VAL A 58 -3.34 -15.26 4.20
C VAL A 58 -4.27 -16.42 4.50
N LYS A 59 -4.51 -16.67 5.77
CA LYS A 59 -5.46 -17.67 6.22
C LYS A 59 -6.55 -16.99 7.04
N ALA A 60 -7.81 -17.29 6.73
CA ALA A 60 -8.91 -16.91 7.60
C ALA A 60 -8.86 -17.81 8.84
N GLY A 61 -8.60 -17.20 9.99
CA GLY A 61 -8.59 -17.89 11.26
C GLY A 61 -9.99 -17.95 11.86
N ASN A 62 -10.06 -18.51 13.06
CA ASN A 62 -11.27 -18.50 13.85
C ASN A 62 -11.51 -17.09 14.39
N PHE A 63 -12.54 -16.94 15.22
CA PHE A 63 -12.96 -15.65 15.72
C PHE A 63 -11.83 -14.82 16.31
N SER A 64 -11.93 -13.50 16.17
CA SER A 64 -11.07 -12.57 16.86
C SER A 64 -11.08 -12.83 18.37
N ARG A 65 -9.91 -12.71 19.01
CA ARG A 65 -9.80 -12.84 20.46
C ARG A 65 -10.44 -11.69 21.22
N ASN A 66 -10.67 -10.58 20.52
CA ASN A 66 -11.32 -9.42 21.11
C ASN A 66 -12.83 -9.66 21.12
N PRO A 67 -13.49 -9.76 22.30
CA PRO A 67 -14.94 -10.03 22.35
C PRO A 67 -15.78 -8.91 21.79
N ASN A 68 -15.21 -7.71 21.62
CA ASN A 68 -15.92 -6.56 21.04
C ASN A 68 -15.85 -6.54 19.51
N LYS A 69 -15.10 -7.45 18.89
CA LYS A 69 -14.97 -7.53 17.43
C LYS A 69 -15.64 -8.79 16.93
N LEU A 70 -16.63 -8.59 16.07
CA LEU A 70 -17.30 -9.68 15.37
C LEU A 70 -16.58 -9.95 14.06
N GLY A 71 -16.25 -11.21 13.80
CA GLY A 71 -15.65 -11.62 12.54
C GLY A 71 -14.43 -12.50 12.70
N TYR A 72 -13.81 -12.79 11.57
CA TYR A 72 -12.66 -13.68 11.52
C TYR A 72 -11.36 -12.89 11.61
N ALA A 73 -10.40 -13.45 12.33
CA ALA A 73 -9.02 -12.97 12.26
C ALA A 73 -8.40 -13.46 10.94
N TYR A 74 -7.59 -12.63 10.33
CA TYR A 74 -6.84 -12.97 9.12
C TYR A 74 -5.36 -13.06 9.48
N VAL A 75 -4.78 -14.22 9.27
CA VAL A 75 -3.40 -14.51 9.69
C VAL A 75 -2.50 -14.57 8.46
N LEU A 76 -1.40 -13.84 8.52
CA LEU A 76 -0.39 -13.86 7.48
C LEU A 76 0.36 -15.19 7.53
N MET A 77 0.35 -15.91 6.42
CA MET A 77 1.06 -17.19 6.29
C MET A 77 2.53 -16.95 5.96
N PRO A 78 3.42 -17.95 6.15
CA PRO A 78 4.83 -17.79 5.78
C PRO A 78 5.04 -17.32 4.35
N ALA A 79 4.26 -17.84 3.40
CA ALA A 79 4.31 -17.38 2.01
C ALA A 79 3.88 -15.90 1.88
N GLY A 80 2.96 -15.45 2.73
CA GLY A 80 2.54 -14.05 2.79
C GLY A 80 3.63 -13.13 3.31
N ILE A 81 4.43 -13.61 4.27
CA ILE A 81 5.57 -12.85 4.79
C ILE A 81 6.61 -12.66 3.68
N VAL A 82 6.89 -13.71 2.91
CA VAL A 82 7.80 -13.63 1.76
C VAL A 82 7.28 -12.63 0.72
N GLU A 83 6.00 -12.73 0.36
CA GLU A 83 5.38 -11.82 -0.59
C GLU A 83 5.44 -10.37 -0.11
N LYS A 84 5.12 -10.13 1.16
CA LYS A 84 5.23 -8.80 1.78
C LYS A 84 6.65 -8.25 1.66
N THR A 85 7.65 -9.07 1.91
CA THR A 85 9.06 -8.68 1.83
C THR A 85 9.44 -8.28 0.39
N LEU A 86 9.02 -9.08 -0.59
CA LEU A 86 9.28 -8.78 -2.00
C LEU A 86 8.60 -7.47 -2.43
N LEU A 87 7.36 -7.27 -2.02
CA LEU A 87 6.61 -6.05 -2.31
C LEU A 87 7.24 -4.84 -1.62
N THR A 88 7.72 -5.01 -0.38
CA THR A 88 8.42 -3.94 0.35
C THR A 88 9.63 -3.45 -0.45
N GLY A 89 10.45 -4.38 -0.96
CA GLY A 89 11.61 -4.02 -1.78
C GLY A 89 11.21 -3.31 -3.06
N ARG A 90 10.16 -3.77 -3.71
CA ARG A 90 9.66 -3.17 -4.96
C ARG A 90 9.15 -1.75 -4.72
N PHE A 91 8.34 -1.56 -3.67
CA PHE A 91 7.80 -0.24 -3.36
C PHE A 91 8.87 0.72 -2.87
N LEU A 92 9.84 0.22 -2.08
CA LEU A 92 10.98 1.05 -1.67
C LEU A 92 11.74 1.56 -2.88
N ASN A 93 12.07 0.68 -3.83
CA ASN A 93 12.77 1.06 -5.04
C ASN A 93 12.00 2.11 -5.84
N GLN A 94 10.69 1.92 -5.97
CA GLN A 94 9.83 2.88 -6.66
C GLN A 94 9.82 4.23 -5.95
N LYS A 95 9.75 4.25 -4.62
CA LYS A 95 9.77 5.49 -3.84
C LYS A 95 11.10 6.22 -3.96
N VAL A 96 12.20 5.50 -4.03
CA VAL A 96 13.52 6.10 -4.26
C VAL A 96 13.58 6.78 -5.62
N ILE A 97 13.04 6.14 -6.66
CA ILE A 97 12.96 6.72 -8.00
C ILE A 97 12.10 7.99 -7.98
N GLU A 98 10.93 7.95 -7.34
CA GLU A 98 10.05 9.11 -7.19
C GLU A 98 10.74 10.24 -6.43
N TYR A 99 11.48 9.92 -5.38
CA TYR A 99 12.24 10.88 -4.59
C TYR A 99 13.25 11.63 -5.46
N HIS A 100 14.05 10.91 -6.26
CA HIS A 100 15.02 11.54 -7.13
C HIS A 100 14.37 12.41 -8.21
N ALA A 101 13.27 11.96 -8.79
CA ALA A 101 12.52 12.75 -9.76
C ALA A 101 11.98 14.04 -9.14
N LEU A 102 11.44 13.93 -7.93
CA LEU A 102 10.93 15.08 -7.19
C LEU A 102 12.04 16.06 -6.83
N GLN A 103 13.21 15.56 -6.46
CA GLN A 103 14.39 16.39 -6.15
C GLN A 103 14.81 17.23 -7.35
N ILE A 104 14.82 16.63 -8.56
CA ILE A 104 15.12 17.34 -9.80
C ILE A 104 14.09 18.44 -10.05
N GLU A 105 12.81 18.16 -9.84
CA GLU A 105 11.73 19.16 -9.99
C GLU A 105 11.92 20.33 -9.01
N ILE A 106 12.20 20.01 -7.75
CA ILE A 106 12.40 21.03 -6.71
C ILE A 106 13.58 21.92 -7.08
N ASP A 107 14.68 21.32 -7.51
CA ASP A 107 15.87 22.07 -7.92
C ASP A 107 15.59 22.99 -9.08
N ALA A 108 14.82 22.53 -10.07
CA ALA A 108 14.44 23.35 -11.23
C ALA A 108 13.57 24.54 -10.82
N LEU A 109 12.58 24.29 -9.96
CA LEU A 109 11.70 25.34 -9.46
C LEU A 109 12.46 26.34 -8.59
N SER A 110 13.38 25.86 -7.77
CA SER A 110 14.22 26.71 -6.92
C SER A 110 15.11 27.64 -7.73
N LYS A 111 15.69 27.13 -8.82
CA LYS A 111 16.48 27.93 -9.75
C LYS A 111 15.65 29.00 -10.42
N GLU A 112 14.43 28.63 -10.83
CA GLU A 112 13.51 29.57 -11.45
C GLU A 112 13.14 30.72 -10.51
N MET A 113 12.86 30.40 -9.24
CA MET A 113 12.58 31.41 -8.22
C MET A 113 13.79 32.28 -7.92
N SER A 114 14.97 31.73 -7.85
CA SER A 114 16.20 32.47 -7.65
C SER A 114 16.50 33.44 -8.78
N SER A 115 16.23 33.01 -10.02
CA SER A 115 16.39 33.83 -11.22
C SER A 115 15.45 35.06 -11.19
N VAL A 116 14.18 34.84 -10.83
CA VAL A 116 13.22 35.94 -10.69
C VAL A 116 13.62 36.87 -9.56
N SER A 117 14.02 36.32 -8.42
CA SER A 117 14.45 37.09 -7.25
C SER A 117 15.67 37.94 -7.56
N GLY A 118 16.67 37.38 -8.25
CA GLY A 118 17.86 38.10 -8.69
C GLY A 118 17.53 39.19 -9.70
N SER A 119 16.63 38.94 -10.61
CA SER A 119 16.17 39.95 -11.61
C SER A 119 15.44 41.11 -10.93
N MET A 120 14.63 40.80 -9.91
CA MET A 120 13.89 41.82 -9.16
C MET A 120 14.78 42.61 -8.19
N GLY A 121 15.84 42.00 -7.72
CA GLY A 121 16.80 42.62 -6.81
C GLY A 121 17.81 43.56 -7.47
N ALA A 122 17.90 43.47 -8.79
CA ALA A 122 18.78 44.33 -9.56
C ALA A 122 18.09 45.66 -9.91
#